data_3b72d3a18e5afc80ecbd4fd1363d07f8
#
_entry.id   3b72d3a18e5afc80ecbd4fd1363d07f8
#
_cell.length_a   1.000
_cell.length_b   1.000
_cell.length_c   1.000
_cell.angle_alpha   90.00
_cell.angle_beta   90.00
_cell.angle_gamma   90.00
#
_symmetry.space_group_name_H-M   'P 1'
#
loop_
_entity.id
_entity.type
_entity.pdbx_description
1 polymer ?
#
loop_
_entity_poly.entity_id
_entity_poly.type
_entity_poly.pdbx_seq_one_letter_code
_entity_poly.pdbx_strand_id
1 'polypeptide(L)'
;MTEYKNSSLHFANTIKFTLFADLHYKKGMYISSVADLQEILDRAKQNNVDFVIHLGDLCNDYRRSPELLNTYLYNCHGLSVYGIYGNHELESRENGMATVTPMLCNREVTWGTPDGTIGDGSIGYYYFDHSSFRVICLDTNYSQNPENLEWEHNRTASWGAPAENLKKDSLAPRQLVWLEHILQDAAERGLHCLLFSHTGFSGIWYSSPDAVAVREMIRCVNEKRKGTVLMSVSGHLHTDHQAVVDGVLHFDVNTVRNGLWLAEAREHYGGLSYPFVNYDANGNETERCDRPLSELRMAAQTWFFDRPLSAVVTVSGDGSVTIEGSAAEWYGGVVPDARYEVNARISDGRYGL
;
A
#
# COMPACT_ATOMS: atom_id res chain seq x y z
N MET A 1 16.30 -39.73 37.92
CA MET A 1 16.72 -38.51 37.23
C MET A 1 15.91 -38.41 35.96
N THR A 2 14.89 -37.59 35.97
CA THR A 2 13.96 -37.42 34.83
C THR A 2 14.48 -36.23 34.04
N GLU A 3 15.01 -36.49 32.85
CA GLU A 3 15.43 -35.45 31.94
C GLU A 3 14.21 -34.62 31.50
N TYR A 4 14.14 -33.38 31.93
CA TYR A 4 13.26 -32.37 31.34
C TYR A 4 13.79 -32.06 29.95
N LYS A 5 13.17 -32.63 28.92
CA LYS A 5 13.33 -32.15 27.55
C LYS A 5 12.74 -30.74 27.50
N ASN A 6 13.63 -29.74 27.42
CA ASN A 6 13.29 -28.39 27.00
C ASN A 6 12.70 -28.47 25.58
N SER A 7 11.37 -28.51 25.48
CA SER A 7 10.68 -28.20 24.25
C SER A 7 10.84 -26.69 24.05
N SER A 8 11.89 -26.28 23.31
CA SER A 8 11.93 -24.96 22.73
C SER A 8 10.67 -24.83 21.87
N LEU A 9 9.74 -24.02 22.34
CA LEU A 9 8.65 -23.52 21.53
C LEU A 9 9.30 -22.78 20.36
N HIS A 10 9.47 -23.46 19.22
CA HIS A 10 9.73 -22.80 17.96
C HIS A 10 8.45 -21.97 17.69
N PHE A 11 8.43 -20.72 18.13
CA PHE A 11 7.53 -19.74 17.56
C PHE A 11 7.77 -19.78 16.06
N ALA A 12 6.72 -19.97 15.28
CA ALA A 12 6.81 -19.98 13.84
C ALA A 12 7.43 -18.64 13.43
N ASN A 13 8.69 -18.67 12.98
CA ASN A 13 9.45 -17.49 12.55
C ASN A 13 8.98 -17.10 11.13
N THR A 14 7.66 -16.95 11.00
CA THR A 14 6.97 -16.71 9.74
C THR A 14 5.83 -15.73 9.97
N ILE A 15 5.66 -14.77 9.06
CA ILE A 15 4.56 -13.82 9.02
C ILE A 15 3.83 -13.95 7.69
N LYS A 16 2.51 -13.93 7.72
CA LYS A 16 1.65 -14.06 6.54
C LYS A 16 0.67 -12.89 6.47
N PHE A 17 0.62 -12.19 5.37
CA PHE A 17 -0.26 -11.04 5.22
C PHE A 17 -0.86 -10.93 3.82
N THR A 18 -2.01 -10.25 3.72
CA THR A 18 -2.59 -9.82 2.45
C THR A 18 -2.23 -8.37 2.21
N LEU A 19 -1.87 -8.05 0.98
CA LEU A 19 -1.62 -6.69 0.54
C LEU A 19 -2.38 -6.37 -0.74
N PHE A 20 -2.71 -5.08 -0.89
CA PHE A 20 -3.28 -4.48 -2.08
C PHE A 20 -2.94 -2.98 -2.12
N ALA A 21 -3.09 -2.35 -3.28
CA ALA A 21 -2.74 -0.95 -3.50
C ALA A 21 -3.78 -0.26 -4.39
N ASP A 22 -3.89 1.04 -4.26
CA ASP A 22 -4.52 1.90 -5.28
C ASP A 22 -5.96 1.46 -5.62
N LEU A 23 -6.79 1.29 -4.59
CA LEU A 23 -8.22 1.00 -4.75
C LEU A 23 -8.95 2.17 -5.41
N HIS A 24 -8.55 3.41 -5.10
CA HIS A 24 -9.15 4.64 -5.63
C HIS A 24 -10.66 4.68 -5.49
N TYR A 25 -11.18 4.30 -4.33
CA TYR A 25 -12.61 4.38 -4.11
C TYR A 25 -13.09 5.83 -4.13
N LYS A 26 -14.02 6.11 -5.02
CA LYS A 26 -14.79 7.35 -5.02
C LYS A 26 -16.12 7.11 -5.72
N LYS A 27 -17.19 7.20 -4.95
CA LYS A 27 -18.54 6.93 -5.40
C LYS A 27 -18.92 7.68 -6.69
N GLY A 28 -19.33 6.93 -7.71
CA GLY A 28 -19.74 7.49 -9.01
C GLY A 28 -18.61 8.02 -9.89
N MET A 29 -17.36 7.82 -9.52
CA MET A 29 -16.22 8.34 -10.27
C MET A 29 -15.31 7.23 -10.79
N TYR A 30 -15.07 6.19 -10.01
CA TYR A 30 -14.23 5.05 -10.34
C TYR A 30 -15.05 3.76 -10.34
N ILE A 31 -14.47 2.73 -10.95
CA ILE A 31 -15.09 1.41 -11.04
C ILE A 31 -14.95 0.61 -9.73
N SER A 32 -13.93 0.90 -8.93
CA SER A 32 -13.67 0.21 -7.66
C SER A 32 -14.82 0.41 -6.68
N SER A 33 -15.16 -0.64 -5.97
CA SER A 33 -16.32 -0.72 -5.10
C SER A 33 -15.98 -1.26 -3.71
N VAL A 34 -16.90 -1.13 -2.78
CA VAL A 34 -16.80 -1.76 -1.46
C VAL A 34 -16.82 -3.29 -1.60
N ALA A 35 -17.49 -3.83 -2.63
CA ALA A 35 -17.48 -5.26 -2.90
C ALA A 35 -16.09 -5.79 -3.28
N ASP A 36 -15.29 -5.02 -4.02
CA ASP A 36 -13.91 -5.37 -4.35
C ASP A 36 -13.07 -5.48 -3.08
N LEU A 37 -13.22 -4.52 -2.16
CA LEU A 37 -12.56 -4.57 -0.86
C LEU A 37 -13.02 -5.79 -0.04
N GLN A 38 -14.32 -6.10 -0.04
CA GLN A 38 -14.85 -7.26 0.67
C GLN A 38 -14.27 -8.56 0.12
N GLU A 39 -14.15 -8.71 -1.21
CA GLU A 39 -13.52 -9.88 -1.83
C GLU A 39 -12.07 -10.06 -1.37
N ILE A 40 -11.30 -8.97 -1.29
CA ILE A 40 -9.91 -8.99 -0.77
C ILE A 40 -9.88 -9.43 0.70
N LEU A 41 -10.76 -8.89 1.54
CA LEU A 41 -10.85 -9.25 2.96
C LEU A 41 -11.29 -10.71 3.16
N ASP A 42 -12.20 -11.22 2.34
CA ASP A 42 -12.64 -12.61 2.40
C ASP A 42 -11.52 -13.57 1.97
N ARG A 43 -10.73 -13.20 0.95
CA ARG A 43 -9.52 -13.94 0.58
C ARG A 43 -8.50 -13.94 1.71
N ALA A 44 -8.31 -12.82 2.40
CA ALA A 44 -7.42 -12.73 3.56
C ALA A 44 -7.83 -13.69 4.67
N LYS A 45 -9.13 -13.75 5.01
CA LYS A 45 -9.68 -14.69 6.00
C LYS A 45 -9.48 -16.14 5.59
N GLN A 46 -9.78 -16.49 4.35
CA GLN A 46 -9.61 -17.85 3.82
C GLN A 46 -8.15 -18.31 3.91
N ASN A 47 -7.22 -17.40 3.80
CA ASN A 47 -5.78 -17.66 3.91
C ASN A 47 -5.24 -17.58 5.33
N ASN A 48 -6.05 -17.26 6.34
CA ASN A 48 -5.66 -17.13 7.74
C ASN A 48 -4.42 -16.24 7.91
N VAL A 49 -4.45 -15.03 7.34
CA VAL A 49 -3.34 -14.09 7.42
C VAL A 49 -3.25 -13.43 8.80
N ASP A 50 -2.07 -13.02 9.21
CA ASP A 50 -1.83 -12.29 10.46
C ASP A 50 -2.40 -10.87 10.39
N PHE A 51 -2.33 -10.25 9.20
CA PHE A 51 -2.89 -8.92 8.95
C PHE A 51 -3.16 -8.65 7.47
N VAL A 52 -3.86 -7.56 7.21
CA VAL A 52 -4.08 -6.98 5.87
C VAL A 52 -3.48 -5.57 5.86
N ILE A 53 -2.84 -5.20 4.76
CA ILE A 53 -2.29 -3.85 4.58
C ILE A 53 -2.63 -3.30 3.20
N HIS A 54 -3.11 -2.05 3.13
CA HIS A 54 -3.19 -1.30 1.88
C HIS A 54 -2.01 -0.33 1.74
N LEU A 55 -1.54 -0.15 0.51
CA LEU A 55 -0.34 0.63 0.20
C LEU A 55 -0.62 2.06 -0.26
N GLY A 56 -1.70 2.64 0.22
CA GLY A 56 -2.14 3.99 -0.13
C GLY A 56 -3.15 4.03 -1.28
N ASP A 57 -3.66 5.21 -1.53
CA ASP A 57 -4.70 5.50 -2.52
C ASP A 57 -5.94 4.60 -2.38
N LEU A 58 -6.32 4.35 -1.10
CA LEU A 58 -7.53 3.59 -0.78
C LEU A 58 -8.78 4.40 -1.18
N CYS A 59 -8.77 5.70 -0.89
CA CYS A 59 -9.94 6.55 -1.04
C CYS A 59 -9.57 8.02 -1.28
N ASN A 60 -10.17 8.62 -2.28
CA ASN A 60 -9.97 10.03 -2.61
C ASN A 60 -10.78 11.01 -1.74
N ASP A 61 -11.77 10.52 -0.97
CA ASP A 61 -12.61 11.36 -0.11
C ASP A 61 -13.18 10.55 1.05
N TYR A 62 -12.40 10.45 2.13
CA TYR A 62 -12.77 9.67 3.31
C TYR A 62 -14.04 10.16 4.01
N ARG A 63 -14.35 11.46 3.98
CA ARG A 63 -15.54 12.01 4.63
C ARG A 63 -16.83 11.62 3.91
N ARG A 64 -16.73 11.39 2.59
CA ARG A 64 -17.86 11.00 1.75
C ARG A 64 -17.93 9.51 1.45
N SER A 65 -17.07 8.74 2.09
CA SER A 65 -16.94 7.30 1.88
C SER A 65 -16.97 6.51 3.19
N PRO A 66 -17.93 6.79 4.11
CA PRO A 66 -18.00 6.10 5.40
C PRO A 66 -18.21 4.60 5.26
N GLU A 67 -18.90 4.16 4.19
CA GLU A 67 -19.12 2.75 3.87
C GLU A 67 -17.78 2.00 3.63
N LEU A 68 -16.82 2.63 2.98
CA LEU A 68 -15.51 2.05 2.75
C LEU A 68 -14.73 1.87 4.05
N LEU A 69 -14.67 2.95 4.85
CA LEU A 69 -13.99 2.94 6.15
C LEU A 69 -14.64 1.96 7.11
N ASN A 70 -15.99 1.91 7.12
CA ASN A 70 -16.73 0.97 7.92
C ASN A 70 -16.35 -0.48 7.56
N THR A 71 -16.28 -0.82 6.28
CA THR A 71 -15.88 -2.15 5.82
C THR A 71 -14.44 -2.45 6.20
N TYR A 72 -13.49 -1.53 5.93
CA TYR A 72 -12.06 -1.78 6.14
C TYR A 72 -11.67 -1.75 7.62
N LEU A 73 -12.07 -0.72 8.37
CA LEU A 73 -11.59 -0.53 9.74
C LEU A 73 -12.49 -1.19 10.79
N TYR A 74 -13.80 -1.15 10.60
CA TYR A 74 -14.73 -1.53 11.66
C TYR A 74 -15.39 -2.88 11.45
N ASN A 75 -15.69 -3.27 10.20
CA ASN A 75 -16.35 -4.53 9.86
C ASN A 75 -15.40 -5.58 9.23
N CYS A 76 -14.11 -5.44 9.44
CA CYS A 76 -13.11 -6.39 8.91
C CYS A 76 -13.14 -7.78 9.59
N HIS A 77 -14.13 -8.05 10.42
CA HIS A 77 -14.42 -9.37 11.00
C HIS A 77 -13.23 -10.03 11.73
N GLY A 78 -12.59 -9.28 12.59
CA GLY A 78 -11.48 -9.75 13.43
C GLY A 78 -10.10 -9.67 12.77
N LEU A 79 -10.00 -9.31 11.50
CA LEU A 79 -8.71 -9.05 10.85
C LEU A 79 -8.04 -7.81 11.45
N SER A 80 -6.73 -7.88 11.62
CA SER A 80 -5.90 -6.70 11.83
C SER A 80 -5.69 -6.03 10.48
N VAL A 81 -6.03 -4.75 10.36
CA VAL A 81 -5.86 -4.00 9.11
C VAL A 81 -5.00 -2.77 9.35
N TYR A 82 -4.13 -2.48 8.39
CA TYR A 82 -3.19 -1.38 8.39
C TYR A 82 -3.19 -0.69 7.04
N GLY A 83 -2.73 0.55 6.99
CA GLY A 83 -2.64 1.30 5.76
C GLY A 83 -1.57 2.37 5.82
N ILE A 84 -1.18 2.82 4.66
CA ILE A 84 -0.29 3.95 4.47
C ILE A 84 -0.99 5.03 3.67
N TYR A 85 -0.47 6.25 3.70
CA TYR A 85 -0.95 7.31 2.83
C TYR A 85 -0.45 7.10 1.42
N GLY A 86 -1.36 7.19 0.44
CA GLY A 86 -1.06 7.56 -0.92
C GLY A 86 -1.26 9.06 -1.14
N ASN A 87 -0.96 9.55 -2.33
CA ASN A 87 -1.13 10.96 -2.64
C ASN A 87 -2.61 11.37 -2.72
N HIS A 88 -3.52 10.43 -3.01
CA HIS A 88 -4.95 10.71 -3.12
C HIS A 88 -5.66 10.81 -1.76
N GLU A 89 -5.13 10.25 -0.67
CA GLU A 89 -5.66 10.47 0.67
C GLU A 89 -5.65 11.95 1.06
N LEU A 90 -4.70 12.72 0.54
CA LEU A 90 -4.47 14.12 0.92
C LEU A 90 -5.00 15.14 -0.10
N GLU A 91 -5.55 14.71 -1.24
CA GLU A 91 -6.10 15.57 -2.30
C GLU A 91 -7.26 16.44 -1.84
N SER A 92 -8.09 15.93 -0.95
CA SER A 92 -9.19 16.72 -0.41
C SER A 92 -8.66 17.68 0.65
N ARG A 93 -8.80 18.99 0.41
CA ARG A 93 -8.49 20.02 1.42
C ARG A 93 -9.26 19.83 2.73
N GLU A 94 -10.35 19.06 2.69
CA GLU A 94 -11.18 18.69 3.84
C GLU A 94 -10.58 17.49 4.61
N ASN A 95 -9.73 16.67 3.98
CA ASN A 95 -9.01 15.58 4.60
C ASN A 95 -7.73 16.11 5.25
N GLY A 96 -7.84 16.77 6.40
CA GLY A 96 -6.64 17.11 7.18
C GLY A 96 -5.99 15.84 7.73
N MET A 97 -4.65 15.82 7.88
CA MET A 97 -3.88 14.70 8.44
C MET A 97 -4.45 14.21 9.77
N ALA A 98 -4.81 15.14 10.68
CA ALA A 98 -5.47 14.78 11.96
C ALA A 98 -6.77 14.00 11.80
N THR A 99 -7.43 14.11 10.66
CA THR A 99 -8.65 13.35 10.35
C THR A 99 -8.36 11.97 9.78
N VAL A 100 -7.34 11.85 8.95
CA VAL A 100 -7.04 10.62 8.20
C VAL A 100 -6.11 9.69 8.96
N THR A 101 -5.12 10.21 9.70
CA THR A 101 -4.16 9.39 10.46
C THR A 101 -4.82 8.32 11.34
N PRO A 102 -5.85 8.63 12.15
CA PRO A 102 -6.53 7.61 12.96
C PRO A 102 -7.26 6.53 12.15
N MET A 103 -7.41 6.72 10.84
CA MET A 103 -8.12 5.81 9.95
C MET A 103 -7.19 4.83 9.24
N LEU A 104 -5.87 4.91 9.47
CA LEU A 104 -4.90 4.04 8.81
C LEU A 104 -4.87 2.62 9.39
N CYS A 105 -5.29 2.42 10.61
CA CYS A 105 -5.24 1.10 11.23
C CYS A 105 -6.32 0.90 12.30
N ASN A 106 -6.69 -0.36 12.55
CA ASN A 106 -7.62 -0.76 13.60
C ASN A 106 -6.94 -1.43 14.80
N ARG A 107 -5.63 -1.30 14.94
CA ARG A 107 -4.80 -1.84 16.02
C ARG A 107 -3.85 -0.76 16.54
N GLU A 108 -3.36 -0.97 17.76
CA GLU A 108 -2.33 -0.14 18.32
C GLU A 108 -1.01 -0.27 17.54
N VAL A 109 -0.36 0.85 17.30
CA VAL A 109 0.92 0.97 16.60
C VAL A 109 1.79 1.99 17.29
N THR A 110 3.10 1.96 17.03
CA THR A 110 4.04 2.98 17.50
C THR A 110 4.25 4.02 16.41
N TRP A 111 3.67 5.20 16.64
CA TRP A 111 3.78 6.32 15.70
C TRP A 111 5.18 6.93 15.69
N GLY A 112 5.54 7.61 14.62
CA GLY A 112 6.87 8.19 14.39
C GLY A 112 7.19 9.44 15.24
N THR A 113 6.67 9.52 16.45
CA THR A 113 7.02 10.54 17.46
C THR A 113 7.86 9.92 18.57
N PRO A 114 8.67 10.70 19.30
CA PRO A 114 9.51 10.18 20.37
C PRO A 114 8.75 9.43 21.48
N ASP A 115 7.50 9.80 21.73
CA ASP A 115 6.62 9.18 22.72
C ASP A 115 5.65 8.15 22.15
N GLY A 116 5.73 7.87 20.83
CA GLY A 116 4.85 6.93 20.13
C GLY A 116 3.40 7.41 19.98
N THR A 117 3.12 8.68 20.21
CA THR A 117 1.78 9.26 20.03
C THR A 117 1.60 9.83 18.62
N ILE A 118 0.35 10.08 18.20
CA ILE A 118 0.05 10.74 16.92
C ILE A 118 0.47 12.22 16.95
N GLY A 119 0.65 12.80 18.13
CA GLY A 119 0.98 14.20 18.31
C GLY A 119 -0.15 15.12 17.80
N ASP A 120 0.19 16.06 16.93
CA ASP A 120 -0.75 17.01 16.33
C ASP A 120 -1.53 16.42 15.14
N GLY A 121 -1.41 15.11 14.89
CA GLY A 121 -2.01 14.44 13.73
C GLY A 121 -1.28 14.65 12.42
N SER A 122 -0.07 15.23 12.44
CA SER A 122 0.75 15.45 11.25
C SER A 122 1.66 14.25 10.89
N ILE A 123 1.58 13.15 11.64
CA ILE A 123 2.41 11.97 11.50
C ILE A 123 1.63 10.87 10.78
N GLY A 124 2.12 10.44 9.62
CA GLY A 124 1.53 9.37 8.82
C GLY A 124 2.37 8.08 8.78
N TYR A 125 3.48 8.02 9.51
CA TYR A 125 4.38 6.88 9.53
C TYR A 125 4.44 6.25 10.93
N TYR A 126 4.58 4.91 10.97
CA TYR A 126 4.53 4.12 12.19
C TYR A 126 5.17 2.75 12.00
N TYR A 127 5.34 2.01 13.10
CA TYR A 127 5.68 0.59 13.05
C TYR A 127 4.89 -0.21 14.08
N PHE A 128 4.87 -1.51 13.90
CA PHE A 128 4.47 -2.49 14.90
C PHE A 128 5.34 -3.75 14.80
N ASP A 129 5.50 -4.43 15.93
CA ASP A 129 6.22 -5.70 15.98
C ASP A 129 5.22 -6.85 16.00
N HIS A 130 5.47 -7.88 15.19
CA HIS A 130 4.74 -9.14 15.17
C HIS A 130 5.72 -10.30 15.21
N SER A 131 5.77 -11.02 16.34
CA SER A 131 6.77 -12.08 16.58
C SER A 131 8.20 -11.57 16.39
N SER A 132 8.96 -12.12 15.45
CA SER A 132 10.32 -11.71 15.11
C SER A 132 10.38 -10.68 13.97
N PHE A 133 9.25 -10.12 13.57
CA PHE A 133 9.16 -9.17 12.48
C PHE A 133 8.76 -7.78 12.98
N ARG A 134 9.36 -6.76 12.37
CA ARG A 134 8.93 -5.37 12.47
C ARG A 134 8.37 -4.92 11.15
N VAL A 135 7.10 -4.53 11.15
CA VAL A 135 6.40 -3.93 10.02
C VAL A 135 6.52 -2.42 10.12
N ILE A 136 7.13 -1.78 9.13
CA ILE A 136 7.40 -0.35 9.11
C ILE A 136 6.61 0.28 7.98
N CYS A 137 5.69 1.19 8.31
CA CYS A 137 4.86 1.94 7.38
C CYS A 137 5.42 3.34 7.22
N LEU A 138 5.76 3.73 6.00
CA LEU A 138 6.41 4.98 5.66
C LEU A 138 5.44 5.90 4.92
N ASP A 139 5.52 7.19 5.21
CA ASP A 139 4.76 8.24 4.52
C ASP A 139 5.66 8.94 3.51
N THR A 140 5.46 8.66 2.24
CA THR A 140 6.21 9.25 1.11
C THR A 140 5.53 10.48 0.51
N ASN A 141 4.54 11.08 1.20
CA ASN A 141 3.78 12.21 0.64
C ASN A 141 4.29 13.58 1.11
N TYR A 142 5.56 13.68 1.43
CA TYR A 142 6.18 14.96 1.72
C TYR A 142 6.77 15.59 0.46
N SER A 143 6.63 16.91 0.39
CA SER A 143 7.30 17.76 -0.61
C SER A 143 7.94 18.96 0.06
N GLN A 144 8.92 19.51 -0.60
CA GLN A 144 9.55 20.74 -0.16
C GLN A 144 8.78 21.94 -0.75
N ASN A 145 8.36 22.85 0.11
CA ASN A 145 7.69 24.08 -0.31
C ASN A 145 8.68 24.97 -1.09
N PRO A 146 8.34 25.42 -2.31
CA PRO A 146 9.25 26.22 -3.14
C PRO A 146 9.55 27.61 -2.57
N GLU A 147 8.67 28.16 -1.73
CA GLU A 147 8.81 29.54 -1.24
C GLU A 147 9.73 29.63 -0.02
N ASN A 148 9.68 28.66 0.88
CA ASN A 148 10.40 28.69 2.16
C ASN A 148 11.30 27.48 2.41
N LEU A 149 11.29 26.48 1.49
CA LEU A 149 12.03 25.21 1.57
C LEU A 149 11.64 24.33 2.77
N GLU A 150 10.53 24.62 3.42
CA GLU A 150 10.00 23.79 4.49
C GLU A 150 9.38 22.50 3.93
N TRP A 151 9.40 21.45 4.74
CA TRP A 151 8.79 20.17 4.40
C TRP A 151 7.35 20.12 4.86
N GLU A 152 6.45 19.90 3.92
CA GLU A 152 5.02 19.80 4.17
C GLU A 152 4.44 18.58 3.42
N HIS A 153 3.30 18.11 3.90
CA HIS A 153 2.56 17.12 3.14
C HIS A 153 2.10 17.68 1.81
N ASN A 154 2.36 16.95 0.74
CA ASN A 154 1.87 17.27 -0.58
C ASN A 154 0.34 17.16 -0.61
N ARG A 155 -0.34 18.30 -0.52
CA ARG A 155 -1.81 18.39 -0.56
C ARG A 155 -2.34 18.68 -1.96
N THR A 156 -1.48 18.86 -2.91
CA THR A 156 -1.86 19.05 -4.31
C THR A 156 -1.73 17.73 -5.02
N ALA A 157 -2.82 17.34 -5.71
CA ALA A 157 -2.70 16.26 -6.68
C ALA A 157 -1.45 16.48 -7.52
N SER A 158 -0.60 15.50 -7.56
CA SER A 158 0.76 15.56 -8.11
C SER A 158 0.85 15.75 -9.62
N TRP A 159 -0.21 16.21 -10.26
CA TRP A 159 -0.30 16.48 -11.70
C TRP A 159 0.42 17.77 -12.14
N GLY A 160 0.78 18.65 -11.20
CA GLY A 160 1.66 19.78 -11.46
C GLY A 160 3.11 19.31 -11.34
N ALA A 161 3.90 19.43 -12.41
CA ALA A 161 5.35 19.25 -12.29
C ALA A 161 5.87 20.17 -11.17
N PRO A 162 6.63 19.64 -10.18
CA PRO A 162 7.28 20.50 -9.20
C PRO A 162 8.18 21.49 -9.94
N ALA A 163 8.34 22.66 -9.36
CA ALA A 163 9.38 23.55 -9.84
C ALA A 163 10.71 22.78 -9.92
N GLU A 164 11.46 22.98 -10.99
CA GLU A 164 12.73 22.30 -11.21
C GLU A 164 13.56 22.32 -9.91
N ASN A 165 14.01 21.16 -9.46
CA ASN A 165 14.82 20.91 -8.26
C ASN A 165 14.10 20.76 -6.91
N LEU A 166 12.77 20.71 -6.83
CA LEU A 166 12.10 20.40 -5.58
C LEU A 166 11.79 18.90 -5.46
N LYS A 167 12.03 18.35 -4.28
CA LYS A 167 11.66 16.98 -3.95
C LYS A 167 10.16 16.88 -3.74
N LYS A 168 9.54 15.87 -4.32
CA LYS A 168 8.17 15.40 -4.04
C LYS A 168 8.20 13.90 -3.85
N ASP A 169 7.13 13.32 -3.35
CA ASP A 169 7.03 11.89 -3.08
C ASP A 169 8.20 11.39 -2.21
N SER A 170 8.52 12.20 -1.19
CA SER A 170 9.70 12.07 -0.33
C SER A 170 9.32 11.74 1.11
N LEU A 171 10.30 11.25 1.85
CA LEU A 171 10.28 11.21 3.30
C LEU A 171 10.74 12.57 3.86
N ALA A 172 10.04 13.11 4.86
CA ALA A 172 10.57 14.29 5.56
C ALA A 172 11.88 13.94 6.28
N PRO A 173 12.84 14.88 6.43
CA PRO A 173 14.11 14.61 7.10
C PRO A 173 13.97 13.98 8.49
N ARG A 174 12.96 14.39 9.27
CA ARG A 174 12.63 13.78 10.57
C ARG A 174 12.26 12.30 10.47
N GLN A 175 11.59 11.90 9.38
CA GLN A 175 11.22 10.50 9.15
C GLN A 175 12.45 9.67 8.75
N LEU A 176 13.39 10.23 7.98
CA LEU A 176 14.64 9.56 7.66
C LEU A 176 15.46 9.26 8.93
N VAL A 177 15.60 10.23 9.84
CA VAL A 177 16.25 10.02 11.13
C VAL A 177 15.54 8.98 11.97
N TRP A 178 14.21 9.03 12.04
CA TRP A 178 13.40 8.04 12.73
C TRP A 178 13.60 6.64 12.12
N LEU A 179 13.55 6.52 10.79
CA LEU A 179 13.73 5.23 10.11
C LEU A 179 15.09 4.61 10.42
N GLU A 180 16.16 5.40 10.39
CA GLU A 180 17.51 4.94 10.75
C GLU A 180 17.52 4.34 12.16
N HIS A 181 16.95 5.03 13.15
CA HIS A 181 16.88 4.54 14.53
C HIS A 181 16.06 3.25 14.65
N ILE A 182 14.92 3.15 13.96
CA ILE A 182 14.05 1.98 14.02
C ILE A 182 14.72 0.75 13.38
N LEU A 183 15.48 0.95 12.29
CA LEU A 183 16.25 -0.12 11.67
C LEU A 183 17.43 -0.59 12.53
N GLN A 184 18.12 0.34 13.20
CA GLN A 184 19.21 0.01 14.12
C GLN A 184 18.68 -0.76 15.34
N ASP A 185 17.61 -0.29 15.98
CA ASP A 185 16.95 -1.01 17.09
C ASP A 185 16.49 -2.41 16.66
N ALA A 186 15.94 -2.56 15.46
CA ALA A 186 15.56 -3.87 14.95
C ALA A 186 16.76 -4.81 14.78
N ALA A 187 17.89 -4.32 14.25
CA ALA A 187 19.10 -5.10 14.12
C ALA A 187 19.65 -5.56 15.49
N GLU A 188 19.66 -4.68 16.48
CA GLU A 188 20.11 -4.97 17.86
C GLU A 188 19.19 -5.99 18.55
N ARG A 189 17.89 -5.90 18.33
CA ARG A 189 16.89 -6.82 18.89
C ARG A 189 16.73 -8.12 18.10
N GLY A 190 17.42 -8.27 16.98
CA GLY A 190 17.34 -9.47 16.13
C GLY A 190 16.04 -9.60 15.35
N LEU A 191 15.35 -8.49 15.09
CA LEU A 191 14.11 -8.48 14.32
C LEU A 191 14.38 -8.41 12.80
N HIS A 192 13.42 -8.91 12.02
CA HIS A 192 13.37 -8.76 10.57
C HIS A 192 12.41 -7.63 10.20
N CYS A 193 12.83 -6.70 9.37
CA CYS A 193 12.02 -5.56 8.96
C CYS A 193 11.40 -5.78 7.59
N LEU A 194 10.11 -5.43 7.48
CA LEU A 194 9.35 -5.31 6.24
C LEU A 194 8.93 -3.85 6.11
N LEU A 195 9.36 -3.19 5.03
CA LEU A 195 9.05 -1.78 4.77
C LEU A 195 7.88 -1.68 3.79
N PHE A 196 6.93 -0.79 4.11
CA PHE A 196 5.77 -0.49 3.28
C PHE A 196 5.70 1.01 3.05
N SER A 197 5.51 1.43 1.80
CA SER A 197 5.40 2.83 1.39
C SER A 197 4.48 2.94 0.17
N HIS A 198 3.97 4.14 -0.10
CA HIS A 198 3.20 4.33 -1.34
C HIS A 198 4.14 4.41 -2.54
N THR A 199 5.15 5.27 -2.50
CA THR A 199 6.20 5.34 -3.52
C THR A 199 7.41 4.50 -3.11
N GLY A 200 7.94 3.68 -4.03
CA GLY A 200 8.99 2.69 -3.75
C GLY A 200 10.41 3.26 -3.60
N PHE A 201 11.34 2.37 -3.24
CA PHE A 201 12.76 2.71 -3.05
C PHE A 201 13.70 1.83 -3.88
N SER A 202 13.22 1.09 -4.86
CA SER A 202 14.05 0.19 -5.69
C SER A 202 15.16 0.93 -6.45
N GLY A 203 14.88 2.14 -6.91
CA GLY A 203 15.73 2.89 -7.82
C GLY A 203 15.81 2.29 -9.25
N ILE A 204 15.01 1.25 -9.53
CA ILE A 204 14.92 0.62 -10.86
C ILE A 204 13.77 1.22 -11.64
N TRP A 205 12.61 1.34 -10.99
CA TRP A 205 11.40 1.98 -11.52
C TRP A 205 11.24 3.36 -10.89
N TYR A 206 10.13 4.03 -11.15
CA TYR A 206 9.83 5.27 -10.44
C TYR A 206 9.95 5.06 -8.95
N SER A 207 10.75 5.87 -8.31
CA SER A 207 11.09 5.72 -6.90
C SER A 207 11.13 7.10 -6.23
N SER A 208 10.91 7.10 -4.92
CA SER A 208 11.11 8.29 -4.10
C SER A 208 12.52 8.88 -4.32
N PRO A 209 12.67 10.21 -4.34
CA PRO A 209 13.98 10.87 -4.34
C PRO A 209 14.91 10.43 -3.21
N ASP A 210 14.35 9.88 -2.14
CA ASP A 210 15.12 9.38 -0.99
C ASP A 210 15.54 7.90 -1.13
N ALA A 211 15.26 7.26 -2.28
CA ALA A 211 15.58 5.85 -2.51
C ALA A 211 17.06 5.51 -2.26
N VAL A 212 17.97 6.40 -2.65
CA VAL A 212 19.42 6.20 -2.39
C VAL A 212 19.72 6.19 -0.91
N ALA A 213 19.18 7.14 -0.14
CA ALA A 213 19.40 7.24 1.30
C ALA A 213 18.79 6.05 2.04
N VAL A 214 17.57 5.66 1.69
CA VAL A 214 16.89 4.50 2.31
C VAL A 214 17.62 3.21 2.01
N ARG A 215 18.06 2.95 0.77
CA ARG A 215 18.86 1.76 0.43
C ARG A 215 20.20 1.73 1.16
N GLU A 216 20.85 2.87 1.35
CA GLU A 216 22.08 2.94 2.11
C GLU A 216 21.87 2.59 3.59
N MET A 217 20.79 3.09 4.23
CA MET A 217 20.41 2.68 5.58
C MET A 217 20.16 1.17 5.67
N ILE A 218 19.43 0.61 4.70
CA ILE A 218 19.16 -0.84 4.60
C ILE A 218 20.47 -1.62 4.47
N ARG A 219 21.36 -1.20 3.57
CA ARG A 219 22.67 -1.82 3.39
C ARG A 219 23.46 -1.82 4.69
N CYS A 220 23.56 -0.69 5.38
CA CYS A 220 24.29 -0.56 6.64
C CYS A 220 23.77 -1.50 7.73
N VAL A 221 22.46 -1.66 7.89
CA VAL A 221 21.90 -2.57 8.92
C VAL A 221 22.01 -4.03 8.50
N ASN A 222 21.89 -4.35 7.20
CA ASN A 222 22.06 -5.71 6.69
C ASN A 222 23.53 -6.17 6.71
N GLU A 223 24.51 -5.26 6.63
CA GLU A 223 25.93 -5.56 6.84
C GLU A 223 26.21 -5.90 8.32
N LYS A 224 25.58 -5.21 9.26
CA LYS A 224 25.69 -5.53 10.70
C LYS A 224 25.04 -6.87 11.04
N ARG A 225 23.86 -7.12 10.49
CA ARG A 225 23.11 -8.36 10.67
C ARG A 225 22.34 -8.67 9.37
N LYS A 226 22.84 -9.68 8.63
CA LYS A 226 22.18 -10.15 7.40
C LYS A 226 20.70 -10.45 7.65
N GLY A 227 19.81 -10.00 6.75
CA GLY A 227 18.38 -10.21 6.83
C GLY A 227 17.67 -9.34 7.87
N THR A 228 18.27 -8.23 8.33
CA THR A 228 17.56 -7.24 9.13
C THR A 228 16.42 -6.62 8.33
N VAL A 229 16.65 -6.23 7.08
CA VAL A 229 15.58 -5.84 6.15
C VAL A 229 15.48 -6.89 5.06
N LEU A 230 14.28 -7.47 4.89
CA LEU A 230 14.04 -8.51 3.90
C LEU A 230 13.27 -7.96 2.69
N MET A 231 12.38 -6.99 2.89
CA MET A 231 11.41 -6.61 1.87
C MET A 231 11.07 -5.12 1.94
N SER A 232 10.87 -4.50 0.78
CA SER A 232 10.34 -3.14 0.60
C SER A 232 9.21 -3.20 -0.43
N VAL A 233 8.00 -2.84 -0.04
CA VAL A 233 6.78 -2.97 -0.83
C VAL A 233 6.15 -1.62 -1.06
N SER A 234 5.68 -1.36 -2.29
CA SER A 234 5.06 -0.10 -2.69
C SER A 234 3.87 -0.30 -3.63
N GLY A 235 3.04 0.74 -3.77
CA GLY A 235 1.96 0.89 -4.73
C GLY A 235 2.27 1.96 -5.77
N HIS A 236 1.30 2.87 -6.02
CA HIS A 236 1.45 4.10 -6.82
C HIS A 236 1.61 3.91 -8.33
N LEU A 237 2.39 2.94 -8.77
CA LEU A 237 2.70 2.76 -10.19
C LEU A 237 1.60 2.04 -10.98
N HIS A 238 0.63 1.42 -10.30
CA HIS A 238 -0.41 0.59 -10.92
C HIS A 238 0.16 -0.52 -11.81
N THR A 239 1.34 -1.00 -11.48
CA THR A 239 2.05 -2.06 -12.20
C THR A 239 2.66 -3.06 -11.24
N ASP A 240 2.83 -4.30 -11.71
CA ASP A 240 3.41 -5.39 -10.93
C ASP A 240 4.89 -5.54 -11.27
N HIS A 241 5.76 -5.15 -10.35
CA HIS A 241 7.20 -5.29 -10.50
C HIS A 241 7.83 -5.97 -9.29
N GLN A 242 8.73 -6.90 -9.52
CA GLN A 242 9.43 -7.63 -8.47
C GLN A 242 10.92 -7.73 -8.82
N ALA A 243 11.80 -7.26 -7.93
CA ALA A 243 13.25 -7.40 -8.10
C ALA A 243 13.96 -7.54 -6.77
N VAL A 244 15.05 -8.31 -6.74
CA VAL A 244 15.96 -8.35 -5.60
C VAL A 244 17.11 -7.38 -5.86
N VAL A 245 17.25 -6.38 -4.99
CA VAL A 245 18.30 -5.36 -5.04
C VAL A 245 19.04 -5.39 -3.71
N ASP A 246 20.35 -5.58 -3.74
CA ASP A 246 21.20 -5.63 -2.55
C ASP A 246 20.73 -6.68 -1.50
N GLY A 247 20.14 -7.79 -1.96
CA GLY A 247 19.60 -8.85 -1.10
C GLY A 247 18.27 -8.51 -0.43
N VAL A 248 17.56 -7.49 -0.88
CA VAL A 248 16.23 -7.09 -0.43
C VAL A 248 15.24 -7.23 -1.58
N LEU A 249 14.09 -7.82 -1.33
CA LEU A 249 13.01 -7.89 -2.31
C LEU A 249 12.30 -6.54 -2.37
N HIS A 250 12.36 -5.88 -3.52
CA HIS A 250 11.53 -4.73 -3.87
C HIS A 250 10.33 -5.20 -4.68
N PHE A 251 9.14 -4.78 -4.26
CA PHE A 251 7.89 -5.21 -4.86
C PHE A 251 6.92 -4.03 -5.02
N ASP A 252 6.70 -3.59 -6.27
CA ASP A 252 5.67 -2.64 -6.60
C ASP A 252 4.40 -3.41 -6.96
N VAL A 253 3.33 -3.14 -6.20
CA VAL A 253 2.07 -3.89 -6.27
C VAL A 253 1.14 -3.21 -7.25
N ASN A 254 0.55 -4.00 -8.15
CA ASN A 254 -0.45 -3.52 -9.08
C ASN A 254 -1.70 -3.00 -8.35
N THR A 255 -2.40 -2.06 -8.96
CA THR A 255 -3.67 -1.50 -8.47
C THR A 255 -4.76 -2.57 -8.33
N VAL A 256 -5.75 -2.30 -7.48
CA VAL A 256 -6.88 -3.23 -7.31
C VAL A 256 -7.66 -3.42 -8.61
N ARG A 257 -8.05 -2.35 -9.30
CA ARG A 257 -8.80 -2.44 -10.55
C ARG A 257 -8.49 -1.36 -11.58
N ASN A 258 -8.03 -0.21 -11.13
CA ASN A 258 -7.84 0.94 -12.00
C ASN A 258 -6.42 0.91 -12.59
N GLY A 259 -6.24 0.23 -13.70
CA GLY A 259 -4.95 0.09 -14.36
C GLY A 259 -4.41 1.41 -14.91
N LEU A 260 -4.02 1.44 -16.17
CA LEU A 260 -3.43 2.64 -16.78
C LEU A 260 -4.43 3.77 -17.02
N TRP A 261 -3.99 4.99 -16.72
CA TRP A 261 -4.71 6.23 -16.97
C TRP A 261 -4.34 6.79 -18.33
N LEU A 262 -5.11 6.43 -19.37
CA LEU A 262 -4.87 6.88 -20.74
C LEU A 262 -6.17 7.39 -21.37
N ALA A 263 -6.08 8.55 -21.99
CA ALA A 263 -7.23 9.20 -22.65
C ALA A 263 -7.87 8.32 -23.74
N GLU A 264 -7.11 7.39 -24.30
CA GLU A 264 -7.57 6.47 -25.35
C GLU A 264 -8.52 5.38 -24.85
N ALA A 265 -8.56 5.11 -23.55
CA ALA A 265 -9.43 4.07 -22.98
C ALA A 265 -10.91 4.30 -23.33
N ARG A 266 -11.31 5.57 -23.43
CA ARG A 266 -12.70 5.97 -23.75
C ARG A 266 -13.17 5.41 -25.10
N GLU A 267 -12.32 5.39 -26.11
CA GLU A 267 -12.68 4.95 -27.45
C GLU A 267 -12.92 3.43 -27.51
N HIS A 268 -12.24 2.69 -26.65
CA HIS A 268 -12.30 1.23 -26.59
C HIS A 268 -13.50 0.68 -25.79
N TYR A 269 -14.03 1.45 -24.86
CA TYR A 269 -15.19 1.05 -24.04
C TYR A 269 -16.55 1.47 -24.62
N GLY A 270 -16.58 1.99 -25.84
CA GLY A 270 -17.82 2.44 -26.51
C GLY A 270 -18.91 1.36 -26.52
N GLY A 271 -20.02 1.63 -25.85
CA GLY A 271 -21.15 0.73 -25.74
C GLY A 271 -21.10 -0.30 -24.61
N LEU A 272 -20.01 -0.38 -23.84
CA LEU A 272 -19.97 -1.20 -22.63
C LEU A 272 -20.68 -0.49 -21.47
N SER A 273 -21.43 -1.27 -20.70
CA SER A 273 -22.02 -0.82 -19.43
C SER A 273 -21.34 -1.52 -18.26
N TYR A 274 -21.40 -0.88 -17.11
CA TYR A 274 -20.83 -1.36 -15.86
C TYR A 274 -21.91 -1.41 -14.77
N PRO A 275 -21.99 -2.51 -13.97
CA PRO A 275 -22.90 -2.58 -12.86
C PRO A 275 -22.46 -1.61 -11.76
N PHE A 276 -23.15 -0.49 -11.65
CA PHE A 276 -22.93 0.50 -10.62
C PHE A 276 -23.65 0.08 -9.34
N VAL A 277 -22.93 0.10 -8.22
CA VAL A 277 -23.48 -0.26 -6.92
C VAL A 277 -23.36 0.92 -5.97
N ASN A 278 -24.47 1.32 -5.36
CA ASN A 278 -24.48 2.26 -4.25
C ASN A 278 -24.53 1.49 -2.92
N TYR A 279 -23.84 2.02 -1.92
CA TYR A 279 -23.79 1.46 -0.57
C TYR A 279 -24.28 2.48 0.46
N ASP A 280 -24.91 2.00 1.53
CA ASP A 280 -25.21 2.80 2.72
C ASP A 280 -23.97 2.99 3.60
N ALA A 281 -24.11 3.72 4.71
CA ALA A 281 -23.02 3.98 5.66
C ALA A 281 -22.49 2.72 6.37
N ASN A 282 -23.21 1.61 6.28
CA ASN A 282 -22.82 0.33 6.89
C ASN A 282 -22.17 -0.62 5.88
N GLY A 283 -22.03 -0.22 4.61
CA GLY A 283 -21.48 -1.05 3.55
C GLY A 283 -22.50 -1.99 2.90
N ASN A 284 -23.81 -1.83 3.16
CA ASN A 284 -24.84 -2.63 2.50
C ASN A 284 -25.18 -2.05 1.13
N GLU A 285 -25.36 -2.92 0.15
CA GLU A 285 -25.80 -2.53 -1.19
C GLU A 285 -27.20 -1.92 -1.13
N THR A 286 -27.38 -0.70 -1.65
CA THR A 286 -28.65 0.02 -1.67
C THR A 286 -29.25 0.14 -3.06
N GLU A 287 -28.44 0.18 -4.10
CA GLU A 287 -28.88 0.32 -5.47
C GLU A 287 -27.88 -0.37 -6.40
N ARG A 288 -28.39 -1.09 -7.36
CA ARG A 288 -27.63 -1.65 -8.47
C ARG A 288 -28.26 -1.25 -9.78
N CYS A 289 -27.51 -0.63 -10.66
CA CYS A 289 -27.95 -0.29 -12.01
C CYS A 289 -26.80 -0.39 -13.00
N ASP A 290 -27.11 -0.77 -14.23
CA ASP A 290 -26.12 -0.73 -15.30
C ASP A 290 -26.04 0.70 -15.85
N ARG A 291 -24.82 1.24 -15.85
CA ARG A 291 -24.51 2.54 -16.45
C ARG A 291 -23.51 2.40 -17.58
N PRO A 292 -23.65 3.16 -18.67
CA PRO A 292 -22.62 3.22 -19.67
C PRO A 292 -21.28 3.65 -19.05
N LEU A 293 -20.19 2.95 -19.36
CA LEU A 293 -18.86 3.33 -18.90
C LEU A 293 -18.49 4.77 -19.28
N SER A 294 -19.03 5.27 -20.40
CA SER A 294 -18.85 6.65 -20.84
C SER A 294 -19.45 7.70 -19.89
N GLU A 295 -20.36 7.34 -19.00
CA GLU A 295 -20.95 8.24 -17.99
C GLU A 295 -20.09 8.33 -16.72
N LEU A 296 -19.20 7.37 -16.48
CA LEU A 296 -18.28 7.42 -15.35
C LEU A 296 -17.10 8.31 -15.71
N ARG A 297 -16.95 9.44 -15.03
CA ARG A 297 -16.00 10.50 -15.38
C ARG A 297 -14.56 10.02 -15.56
N MET A 298 -14.09 9.10 -14.72
CA MET A 298 -12.72 8.57 -14.78
C MET A 298 -12.63 7.26 -15.55
N ALA A 299 -13.71 6.48 -15.61
CA ALA A 299 -13.79 5.27 -16.40
C ALA A 299 -13.45 5.52 -17.87
N ALA A 300 -13.83 6.67 -18.40
CA ALA A 300 -13.53 7.06 -19.77
C ALA A 300 -12.02 7.27 -20.05
N GLN A 301 -11.17 7.28 -19.02
CA GLN A 301 -9.74 7.59 -19.13
C GLN A 301 -8.84 6.52 -18.51
N THR A 302 -9.43 5.42 -18.03
CA THR A 302 -8.69 4.40 -17.27
C THR A 302 -9.01 3.01 -17.81
N TRP A 303 -7.99 2.20 -18.02
CA TRP A 303 -8.11 0.78 -18.29
C TRP A 303 -8.38 0.02 -17.00
N PHE A 304 -9.33 -0.93 -17.00
CA PHE A 304 -9.72 -1.65 -15.78
C PHE A 304 -9.53 -3.14 -15.90
N PHE A 305 -9.46 -3.76 -14.72
CA PHE A 305 -9.56 -5.21 -14.56
C PHE A 305 -10.99 -5.62 -14.24
N ASP A 306 -11.38 -6.83 -14.63
CA ASP A 306 -12.73 -7.37 -14.42
C ASP A 306 -12.98 -7.78 -12.95
N ARG A 307 -11.91 -8.03 -12.18
CA ARG A 307 -11.93 -8.37 -10.75
C ARG A 307 -10.79 -7.71 -9.98
N PRO A 308 -10.91 -7.62 -8.63
CA PRO A 308 -9.89 -6.98 -7.81
C PRO A 308 -8.60 -7.80 -7.73
N LEU A 309 -7.48 -7.12 -7.76
CA LEU A 309 -6.15 -7.69 -7.54
C LEU A 309 -5.71 -7.53 -6.09
N SER A 310 -5.08 -8.56 -5.54
CA SER A 310 -4.40 -8.57 -4.25
C SER A 310 -3.36 -9.69 -4.21
N ALA A 311 -2.47 -9.67 -3.24
CA ALA A 311 -1.53 -10.75 -3.01
C ALA A 311 -1.57 -11.25 -1.57
N VAL A 312 -1.32 -12.54 -1.38
CA VAL A 312 -0.98 -13.12 -0.09
C VAL A 312 0.53 -13.35 -0.06
N VAL A 313 1.19 -12.80 0.95
CA VAL A 313 2.65 -12.88 1.09
C VAL A 313 2.98 -13.63 2.37
N THR A 314 3.92 -14.55 2.28
CA THR A 314 4.50 -15.28 3.41
C THR A 314 5.99 -14.98 3.47
N VAL A 315 6.46 -14.50 4.61
CA VAL A 315 7.89 -14.21 4.86
C VAL A 315 8.37 -15.03 6.03
N SER A 316 9.50 -15.69 5.86
CA SER A 316 10.15 -16.48 6.92
C SER A 316 11.44 -15.78 7.38
N GLY A 317 11.80 -15.96 8.65
CA GLY A 317 13.00 -15.36 9.23
C GLY A 317 14.33 -15.91 8.68
N ASP A 318 14.28 -16.97 7.85
CA ASP A 318 15.42 -17.44 7.08
C ASP A 318 15.64 -16.66 5.77
N GLY A 319 14.80 -15.66 5.49
CA GLY A 319 14.81 -14.86 4.27
C GLY A 319 13.99 -15.44 3.13
N SER A 320 13.24 -16.53 3.33
CA SER A 320 12.34 -17.07 2.31
C SER A 320 11.10 -16.19 2.20
N VAL A 321 10.76 -15.76 0.99
CA VAL A 321 9.54 -15.00 0.68
C VAL A 321 8.75 -15.73 -0.41
N THR A 322 7.44 -15.91 -0.16
CA THR A 322 6.50 -16.44 -1.16
C THR A 322 5.39 -15.42 -1.38
N ILE A 323 5.10 -15.11 -2.64
CA ILE A 323 4.01 -14.23 -3.06
C ILE A 323 3.03 -15.06 -3.88
N GLU A 324 1.76 -15.03 -3.47
CA GLU A 324 0.62 -15.66 -4.16
C GLU A 324 -0.29 -14.52 -4.65
N GLY A 325 -0.02 -14.05 -5.87
CA GLY A 325 -0.76 -12.97 -6.50
C GLY A 325 -2.08 -13.43 -7.12
N SER A 326 -3.02 -12.51 -7.30
CA SER A 326 -4.22 -12.73 -8.09
C SER A 326 -4.02 -12.28 -9.53
N ALA A 327 -4.82 -12.83 -10.45
CA ALA A 327 -4.89 -12.42 -11.83
C ALA A 327 -6.33 -12.07 -12.20
N ALA A 328 -6.49 -11.13 -13.13
CA ALA A 328 -7.75 -10.68 -13.69
C ALA A 328 -7.63 -10.61 -15.21
N GLU A 329 -8.77 -10.40 -15.86
CA GLU A 329 -8.81 -10.06 -17.28
C GLU A 329 -9.05 -8.56 -17.44
N TRP A 330 -8.67 -8.03 -18.58
CA TRP A 330 -9.03 -6.66 -18.93
C TRP A 330 -10.53 -6.55 -19.14
N TYR A 331 -11.16 -5.55 -18.53
CA TYR A 331 -12.59 -5.37 -18.60
C TYR A 331 -13.09 -5.26 -20.03
N GLY A 332 -14.13 -6.05 -20.37
CA GLY A 332 -14.68 -6.13 -21.73
C GLY A 332 -13.76 -6.80 -22.76
N GLY A 333 -12.69 -7.45 -22.33
CA GLY A 333 -11.72 -8.12 -23.21
C GLY A 333 -10.84 -7.16 -24.00
N VAL A 334 -10.80 -5.89 -23.62
CA VAL A 334 -10.03 -4.85 -24.32
C VAL A 334 -8.66 -4.74 -23.67
N VAL A 335 -7.62 -5.08 -24.39
CA VAL A 335 -6.22 -5.08 -23.90
C VAL A 335 -5.55 -3.77 -24.29
N PRO A 336 -4.85 -3.08 -23.37
CA PRO A 336 -4.05 -1.91 -23.68
C PRO A 336 -2.95 -2.24 -24.72
N ASP A 337 -2.49 -1.21 -25.43
CA ASP A 337 -1.36 -1.36 -26.34
C ASP A 337 -0.14 -1.92 -25.59
N ALA A 338 0.54 -2.88 -26.20
CA ALA A 338 1.72 -3.57 -25.64
C ALA A 338 2.92 -2.62 -25.34
N ARG A 339 2.85 -1.35 -25.76
CA ARG A 339 3.82 -0.31 -25.36
C ARG A 339 3.77 -0.01 -23.86
N TYR A 340 2.67 -0.35 -23.20
CA TYR A 340 2.50 -0.17 -21.77
C TYR A 340 2.76 -1.51 -21.08
N GLU A 341 3.81 -1.59 -20.29
CA GLU A 341 4.21 -2.79 -19.54
C GLU A 341 3.27 -3.07 -18.36
N VAL A 342 1.96 -3.02 -18.59
CA VAL A 342 0.96 -3.22 -17.54
C VAL A 342 0.26 -4.54 -17.71
N ASN A 343 0.25 -5.32 -16.66
CA ASN A 343 -0.40 -6.63 -16.62
C ASN A 343 -1.63 -6.58 -15.70
N ALA A 344 -2.69 -7.29 -16.05
CA ALA A 344 -3.87 -7.49 -15.22
C ALA A 344 -3.62 -8.59 -14.16
N ARG A 345 -2.51 -8.48 -13.43
CA ARG A 345 -2.10 -9.49 -12.45
C ARG A 345 -1.15 -8.93 -11.40
N ILE A 346 -1.08 -9.62 -10.27
CA ILE A 346 0.06 -9.62 -9.37
C ILE A 346 0.73 -10.98 -9.53
N SER A 347 2.00 -10.99 -9.89
CA SER A 347 2.73 -12.21 -10.22
C SER A 347 3.08 -13.01 -8.98
N ASP A 348 3.02 -14.34 -9.10
CA ASP A 348 3.59 -15.24 -8.09
C ASP A 348 5.11 -15.08 -8.03
N GLY A 349 5.67 -15.23 -6.83
CA GLY A 349 7.11 -15.16 -6.63
C GLY A 349 7.59 -16.03 -5.47
N ARG A 350 8.84 -16.55 -5.59
CA ARG A 350 9.54 -17.26 -4.51
C ARG A 350 10.98 -16.80 -4.49
N TYR A 351 11.41 -16.30 -3.33
CA TYR A 351 12.71 -15.69 -3.13
C TYR A 351 13.41 -16.28 -1.92
N GLY A 352 14.75 -16.41 -1.98
CA GLY A 352 15.62 -16.65 -0.87
C GLY A 352 16.57 -15.46 -0.73
N LEU A 353 16.51 -14.73 0.38
CA LEU A 353 17.18 -13.45 0.59
C LEU A 353 18.39 -13.56 1.54
#